data_96b9f20693fbc9e2c0386b601c9d7a71
#
_entry.id   96b9f20693fbc9e2c0386b601c9d7a71
#
_cell.length_a   1.000
_cell.length_b   1.000
_cell.length_c   1.000
_cell.angle_alpha   90.00
_cell.angle_beta   90.00
_cell.angle_gamma   90.00
#
_symmetry.space_group_name_H-M   'P 1'
#
loop_
_entity.id
_entity.type
_entity.pdbx_description
1 polymer ?
#
loop_
_entity_poly.entity_id
_entity_poly.type
_entity_poly.pdbx_seq_one_letter_code
_entity_poly.pdbx_strand_id
1 'polypeptide(L)'
;NSGEWYSTTASTDVVSGCYKFVLDWSNASKPTVTVSVAEKADTDNTDQTTTGAKYLYYGDPAVCKKFYDKGNGIYELTVDFSSPWGFLIRTSNTDWGNHKYGAASTSTRLKYGEPFALKQGEDAEDIMFESMNLWYYHSHFYTASFADLNYGKLSDLKSSPAFKAVVAAAKGWIDRGVDGFRLDAVKHIYHNAGGSENPTFLRTFYDELNAYYK
;
A
#
# COMPACT_ATOMS: atom_id res chain seq x y z
N ASN A 1 -8.12 9.21 22.56
CA ASN A 1 -8.37 8.11 21.63
C ASN A 1 -7.34 7.04 21.90
N SER A 2 -7.77 5.80 22.05
CA SER A 2 -6.89 4.63 22.08
C SER A 2 -6.71 4.11 20.65
N GLY A 3 -5.53 3.58 20.31
CA GLY A 3 -5.19 3.10 18.98
C GLY A 3 -4.16 3.96 18.29
N GLU A 4 -3.74 3.51 17.11
CA GLU A 4 -2.72 4.15 16.28
C GLU A 4 -3.19 4.31 14.85
N TRP A 5 -2.58 5.27 14.14
CA TRP A 5 -2.79 5.48 12.72
C TRP A 5 -1.75 4.71 11.91
N TYR A 6 -2.22 4.02 10.90
CA TYR A 6 -1.42 3.26 9.94
C TYR A 6 -1.67 3.76 8.52
N SER A 7 -0.70 3.60 7.65
CA SER A 7 -0.88 3.81 6.21
C SER A 7 -1.06 2.48 5.48
N THR A 8 -1.74 2.54 4.35
CA THR A 8 -1.74 1.40 3.42
C THR A 8 -0.36 1.24 2.81
N THR A 9 0.02 0.01 2.46
CA THR A 9 1.26 -0.29 1.74
C THR A 9 1.10 -0.16 0.22
N ALA A 10 -0.13 0.05 -0.26
CA ALA A 10 -0.44 0.21 -1.66
C ALA A 10 -1.30 1.47 -1.89
N SER A 11 -1.08 2.14 -3.01
CA SER A 11 -1.89 3.27 -3.46
C SER A 11 -3.12 2.78 -4.24
N THR A 12 -4.20 3.56 -4.22
CA THR A 12 -5.30 3.40 -5.16
C THR A 12 -4.95 3.93 -6.55
N ASP A 13 -3.94 4.81 -6.62
CA ASP A 13 -3.47 5.42 -7.86
C ASP A 13 -2.30 4.59 -8.39
N VAL A 14 -2.62 3.49 -9.08
CA VAL A 14 -1.61 2.62 -9.70
C VAL A 14 -0.86 3.39 -10.77
N VAL A 15 0.47 3.46 -10.67
CA VAL A 15 1.31 3.97 -11.74
C VAL A 15 1.54 2.84 -12.74
N SER A 16 1.13 3.05 -13.99
CA SER A 16 1.39 2.11 -15.08
C SER A 16 1.77 2.83 -16.38
N GLY A 17 2.63 2.19 -17.16
CA GLY A 17 3.15 2.71 -18.44
C GLY A 17 4.53 2.19 -18.73
N CYS A 18 5.10 2.60 -19.85
CA CYS A 18 6.48 2.29 -20.18
C CYS A 18 7.41 3.36 -19.61
N TYR A 19 8.36 2.95 -18.75
CA TYR A 19 9.27 3.87 -18.08
C TYR A 19 10.72 3.40 -18.20
N LYS A 20 11.61 4.40 -18.41
CA LYS A 20 13.05 4.23 -18.33
C LYS A 20 13.53 4.62 -16.93
N PHE A 21 14.26 3.73 -16.29
CA PHE A 21 14.95 3.90 -15.03
C PHE A 21 16.44 4.00 -15.29
N VAL A 22 17.07 5.04 -14.78
CA VAL A 22 18.52 5.25 -14.81
C VAL A 22 19.03 5.30 -13.39
N LEU A 23 19.91 4.37 -13.03
CA LEU A 23 20.61 4.39 -11.75
C LEU A 23 21.99 5.02 -11.94
N ASP A 24 22.30 6.01 -11.11
CA ASP A 24 23.65 6.52 -10.96
C ASP A 24 24.26 5.98 -9.66
N TRP A 25 25.18 5.06 -9.83
CA TRP A 25 25.96 4.43 -8.75
C TRP A 25 27.45 4.82 -8.82
N SER A 26 27.79 5.85 -9.59
CA SER A 26 29.17 6.37 -9.69
C SER A 26 29.71 6.80 -8.33
N ASN A 27 28.83 7.26 -7.44
CA ASN A 27 29.08 7.41 -6.02
C ASN A 27 28.27 6.38 -5.22
N ALA A 28 28.87 5.25 -4.87
CA ALA A 28 28.20 4.18 -4.15
C ALA A 28 27.64 4.56 -2.76
N SER A 29 28.14 5.66 -2.16
CA SER A 29 27.64 6.17 -0.89
C SER A 29 26.38 7.06 -1.04
N LYS A 30 26.09 7.51 -2.25
CA LYS A 30 24.95 8.39 -2.58
C LYS A 30 24.33 8.01 -3.93
N PRO A 31 23.86 6.76 -4.09
CA PRO A 31 23.25 6.37 -5.34
C PRO A 31 21.92 7.09 -5.57
N THR A 32 21.59 7.31 -6.84
CA THR A 32 20.31 7.91 -7.23
C THR A 32 19.61 7.12 -8.31
N VAL A 33 18.30 7.31 -8.43
CA VAL A 33 17.50 6.82 -9.54
C VAL A 33 16.77 7.98 -10.20
N THR A 34 16.76 8.00 -11.53
CA THR A 34 15.95 8.92 -12.33
C THR A 34 14.97 8.10 -13.17
N VAL A 35 13.69 8.50 -13.18
CA VAL A 35 12.65 7.80 -13.94
C VAL A 35 12.05 8.76 -14.96
N SER A 36 11.92 8.31 -16.19
CA SER A 36 11.27 9.07 -17.28
C SER A 36 10.32 8.17 -18.06
N VAL A 37 9.34 8.78 -18.74
CA VAL A 37 8.45 8.07 -19.66
C VAL A 37 9.25 7.60 -20.88
N ALA A 38 8.94 6.40 -21.37
CA ALA A 38 9.56 5.79 -22.54
C ALA A 38 8.47 5.25 -23.50
N GLU A 39 8.86 5.02 -24.76
CA GLU A 39 7.91 4.52 -25.77
C GLU A 39 7.88 2.99 -25.85
N LYS A 40 9.00 2.34 -25.52
CA LYS A 40 9.16 0.89 -25.69
C LYS A 40 10.04 0.31 -24.58
N ALA A 41 9.57 -0.79 -23.99
CA ALA A 41 10.35 -1.56 -23.03
C ALA A 41 11.56 -2.28 -23.67
N ASP A 42 12.61 -2.47 -22.87
CA ASP A 42 13.72 -3.32 -23.24
C ASP A 42 13.28 -4.79 -23.35
N THR A 43 14.01 -5.56 -24.13
CA THR A 43 13.93 -7.03 -24.05
C THR A 43 14.54 -7.50 -22.72
N ASP A 44 14.10 -8.66 -22.22
CA ASP A 44 14.64 -9.19 -20.97
C ASP A 44 16.17 -9.34 -21.02
N ASN A 45 16.83 -8.86 -19.96
CA ASN A 45 18.26 -8.98 -19.80
C ASN A 45 18.65 -10.43 -19.52
N THR A 46 19.25 -11.10 -20.51
CA THR A 46 19.67 -12.50 -20.43
C THR A 46 21.06 -12.71 -19.80
N ASP A 47 21.79 -11.62 -19.49
CA ASP A 47 23.06 -11.70 -18.80
C ASP A 47 22.90 -12.35 -17.42
N GLN A 48 23.58 -13.48 -17.20
CA GLN A 48 23.53 -14.24 -15.96
C GLN A 48 24.52 -13.75 -14.89
N THR A 49 25.37 -12.75 -15.20
CA THR A 49 26.33 -12.18 -14.26
C THR A 49 25.59 -11.50 -13.13
N THR A 50 25.84 -11.92 -11.89
CA THR A 50 25.21 -11.33 -10.69
C THR A 50 26.13 -10.38 -9.92
N THR A 51 27.46 -10.45 -10.16
CA THR A 51 28.43 -9.59 -9.48
C THR A 51 28.19 -8.12 -9.85
N GLY A 52 27.91 -7.30 -8.85
CA GLY A 52 27.61 -5.86 -9.04
C GLY A 52 26.24 -5.56 -9.65
N ALA A 53 25.44 -6.58 -9.95
CA ALA A 53 24.13 -6.41 -10.56
C ALA A 53 23.19 -5.53 -9.70
N LYS A 54 22.29 -4.82 -10.38
CA LYS A 54 21.21 -4.03 -9.80
C LYS A 54 19.89 -4.52 -10.35
N TYR A 55 18.85 -4.45 -9.53
CA TYR A 55 17.53 -4.96 -9.87
C TYR A 55 16.46 -3.93 -9.54
N LEU A 56 15.47 -3.79 -10.41
CA LEU A 56 14.21 -3.10 -10.15
C LEU A 56 13.21 -4.11 -9.60
N TYR A 57 12.66 -3.83 -8.42
CA TYR A 57 11.65 -4.64 -7.77
C TYR A 57 10.34 -3.86 -7.67
N TYR A 58 9.24 -4.36 -8.25
CA TYR A 58 7.96 -3.67 -8.36
C TYR A 58 6.80 -4.63 -8.67
N GLY A 59 5.58 -4.12 -8.67
CA GLY A 59 4.39 -4.81 -9.19
C GLY A 59 3.67 -5.71 -8.19
N ASP A 60 2.44 -6.14 -8.58
CA ASP A 60 1.63 -7.10 -7.86
C ASP A 60 0.97 -8.04 -8.88
N PRO A 61 1.39 -9.31 -8.97
CA PRO A 61 2.50 -9.93 -8.22
C PRO A 61 3.85 -9.27 -8.49
N ALA A 62 4.72 -9.25 -7.47
CA ALA A 62 6.01 -8.59 -7.55
C ALA A 62 6.95 -9.27 -8.54
N VAL A 63 7.65 -8.46 -9.30
CA VAL A 63 8.68 -8.88 -10.25
C VAL A 63 10.03 -8.23 -9.92
N CYS A 64 11.11 -8.89 -10.32
CA CYS A 64 12.48 -8.42 -10.14
C CYS A 64 13.19 -8.43 -11.49
N LYS A 65 13.46 -7.25 -12.06
CA LYS A 65 14.11 -7.08 -13.38
C LYS A 65 15.52 -6.58 -13.21
N LYS A 66 16.48 -7.20 -13.91
CA LYS A 66 17.89 -6.81 -13.87
C LYS A 66 18.15 -5.60 -14.76
N PHE A 67 18.89 -4.63 -14.25
CA PHE A 67 19.39 -3.50 -15.03
C PHE A 67 20.52 -3.91 -15.97
N TYR A 68 20.67 -3.18 -17.08
CA TYR A 68 21.82 -3.22 -17.97
C TYR A 68 22.92 -2.32 -17.42
N ASP A 69 24.12 -2.88 -17.21
CA ASP A 69 25.31 -2.11 -16.85
C ASP A 69 25.83 -1.34 -18.09
N LYS A 70 25.89 -0.01 -17.96
CA LYS A 70 26.41 0.89 -19.00
C LYS A 70 27.87 1.31 -18.75
N GLY A 71 28.46 0.79 -17.68
CA GLY A 71 29.78 1.20 -17.22
C GLY A 71 29.77 2.45 -16.36
N ASN A 72 30.91 2.74 -15.74
CA ASN A 72 31.12 3.92 -14.88
C ASN A 72 30.09 4.08 -13.74
N GLY A 73 29.47 2.98 -13.28
CA GLY A 73 28.44 3.00 -12.25
C GLY A 73 27.05 3.43 -12.73
N ILE A 74 26.83 3.52 -14.03
CA ILE A 74 25.51 3.83 -14.61
C ILE A 74 24.81 2.53 -15.03
N TYR A 75 23.53 2.39 -14.65
CA TYR A 75 22.69 1.25 -15.00
C TYR A 75 21.39 1.74 -15.57
N GLU A 76 20.90 1.11 -16.62
CA GLU A 76 19.65 1.50 -17.28
C GLU A 76 18.71 0.30 -17.43
N LEU A 77 17.42 0.57 -17.36
CA LEU A 77 16.37 -0.41 -17.63
C LEU A 77 15.09 0.30 -18.08
N THR A 78 14.50 -0.17 -19.17
CA THR A 78 13.20 0.31 -19.64
C THR A 78 12.21 -0.84 -19.57
N VAL A 79 11.10 -0.65 -18.85
CA VAL A 79 10.10 -1.70 -18.62
C VAL A 79 8.68 -1.19 -18.82
N ASP A 80 7.79 -2.11 -19.19
CA ASP A 80 6.36 -1.94 -18.96
C ASP A 80 6.13 -2.12 -17.45
N PHE A 81 5.87 -1.00 -16.80
CA PHE A 81 5.77 -0.90 -15.35
C PHE A 81 4.29 -0.81 -14.95
N SER A 82 3.93 -1.54 -13.91
CA SER A 82 2.65 -1.37 -13.24
C SER A 82 2.81 -1.73 -11.75
N SER A 83 2.54 -0.78 -10.88
CA SER A 83 2.68 -1.01 -9.44
C SER A 83 1.75 -0.12 -8.62
N PRO A 84 1.02 -0.68 -7.64
CA PRO A 84 0.22 0.09 -6.69
C PRO A 84 1.04 0.60 -5.49
N TRP A 85 2.29 0.15 -5.31
CA TRP A 85 3.14 0.50 -4.15
C TRP A 85 4.46 1.18 -4.55
N GLY A 86 4.66 1.51 -5.85
CA GLY A 86 5.90 2.08 -6.35
C GLY A 86 6.94 1.01 -6.65
N PHE A 87 8.20 1.21 -6.22
CA PHE A 87 9.29 0.28 -6.50
C PHE A 87 10.41 0.37 -5.48
N LEU A 88 11.29 -0.61 -5.52
CA LEU A 88 12.56 -0.65 -4.81
C LEU A 88 13.70 -0.94 -5.78
N ILE A 89 14.92 -0.53 -5.41
CA ILE A 89 16.15 -0.97 -6.06
C ILE A 89 16.81 -2.02 -5.17
N ARG A 90 17.34 -3.08 -5.76
CA ARG A 90 18.03 -4.14 -5.02
C ARG A 90 19.39 -4.43 -5.65
N THR A 91 20.34 -4.85 -4.81
CA THR A 91 21.67 -5.33 -5.23
C THR A 91 21.78 -6.85 -5.17
N SER A 92 20.67 -7.53 -4.84
CA SER A 92 20.51 -8.99 -4.91
C SER A 92 19.07 -9.30 -5.39
N ASN A 93 18.91 -10.35 -6.18
CA ASN A 93 17.58 -10.83 -6.59
C ASN A 93 16.95 -11.80 -5.57
N THR A 94 17.70 -12.24 -4.57
CA THR A 94 17.27 -13.17 -3.50
C THR A 94 17.25 -12.53 -2.13
N ASP A 95 18.30 -11.76 -1.79
CA ASP A 95 18.52 -11.27 -0.43
C ASP A 95 17.92 -9.87 -0.22
N TRP A 96 17.46 -9.62 0.98
CA TRP A 96 16.94 -8.35 1.47
C TRP A 96 17.98 -7.63 2.38
N GLY A 97 17.54 -6.97 3.41
CA GLY A 97 18.41 -6.28 4.37
C GLY A 97 19.23 -5.18 3.70
N ASN A 98 20.54 -5.29 3.78
CA ASN A 98 21.46 -4.32 3.18
C ASN A 98 21.45 -4.31 1.63
N HIS A 99 20.74 -5.24 0.99
CA HIS A 99 20.51 -5.26 -0.45
C HIS A 99 19.30 -4.44 -0.90
N LYS A 100 18.54 -3.88 0.04
CA LYS A 100 17.36 -3.04 -0.20
C LYS A 100 17.75 -1.57 -0.27
N TYR A 101 17.27 -0.87 -1.27
CA TYR A 101 17.40 0.57 -1.47
C TYR A 101 16.06 1.16 -1.85
N GLY A 102 15.68 2.23 -1.18
CA GLY A 102 14.38 2.86 -1.35
C GLY A 102 14.37 4.32 -0.94
N ALA A 103 13.20 4.83 -0.58
CA ALA A 103 13.03 6.18 -0.06
C ALA A 103 13.46 6.26 1.42
N ALA A 104 13.91 7.45 1.84
CA ALA A 104 14.21 7.72 3.24
C ALA A 104 12.95 7.85 4.11
N SER A 105 11.81 8.11 3.50
CA SER A 105 10.51 8.28 4.17
C SER A 105 9.37 8.05 3.18
N THR A 106 8.25 7.53 3.66
CA THR A 106 7.01 7.38 2.89
C THR A 106 6.43 8.69 2.36
N SER A 107 6.81 9.83 2.93
CA SER A 107 6.41 11.16 2.47
C SER A 107 7.27 11.71 1.34
N THR A 108 8.43 11.11 1.08
CA THR A 108 9.31 11.54 -0.02
C THR A 108 8.82 10.92 -1.32
N ARG A 109 8.55 11.75 -2.33
CA ARG A 109 7.99 11.33 -3.62
C ARG A 109 8.97 11.56 -4.75
N LEU A 110 9.01 10.62 -5.69
CA LEU A 110 9.80 10.71 -6.92
C LEU A 110 9.08 11.59 -7.94
N LYS A 111 9.84 12.52 -8.53
CA LYS A 111 9.42 13.35 -9.67
C LYS A 111 10.07 12.84 -10.95
N TYR A 112 9.30 12.81 -12.02
CA TYR A 112 9.83 12.38 -13.32
C TYR A 112 10.94 13.30 -13.80
N GLY A 113 12.03 12.72 -14.27
CA GLY A 113 13.20 13.43 -14.81
C GLY A 113 14.15 14.00 -13.77
N GLU A 114 13.83 13.90 -12.48
CA GLU A 114 14.70 14.39 -11.39
C GLU A 114 15.44 13.22 -10.72
N PRO A 115 16.73 13.39 -10.33
CA PRO A 115 17.44 12.38 -9.54
C PRO A 115 16.82 12.24 -8.14
N PHE A 116 16.46 11.01 -7.76
CA PHE A 116 15.95 10.65 -6.46
C PHE A 116 17.02 9.92 -5.65
N ALA A 117 17.34 10.44 -4.46
CA ALA A 117 18.35 9.86 -3.58
C ALA A 117 17.86 8.54 -2.95
N LEU A 118 18.69 7.51 -3.01
CA LEU A 118 18.38 6.20 -2.47
C LEU A 118 18.93 6.04 -1.04
N LYS A 119 18.10 5.53 -0.14
CA LYS A 119 18.48 5.08 1.20
C LYS A 119 18.69 3.56 1.17
N GLN A 120 19.79 3.10 1.75
CA GLN A 120 20.08 1.68 1.93
C GLN A 120 19.56 1.19 3.29
N GLY A 121 19.09 -0.05 3.36
CA GLY A 121 18.76 -0.77 4.59
C GLY A 121 17.34 -1.29 4.65
N GLU A 122 17.06 -2.07 5.67
CA GLU A 122 15.73 -2.69 5.90
C GLU A 122 14.63 -1.65 6.09
N ASP A 123 14.97 -0.52 6.69
CA ASP A 123 14.10 0.62 6.96
C ASP A 123 13.97 1.60 5.76
N ALA A 124 14.50 1.25 4.59
CA ALA A 124 14.22 1.98 3.36
C ALA A 124 12.77 1.73 2.95
N GLU A 125 12.04 2.80 2.62
CA GLU A 125 10.63 2.74 2.23
C GLU A 125 10.49 2.58 0.72
N ASP A 126 9.29 2.19 0.27
CA ASP A 126 8.99 2.11 -1.16
C ASP A 126 9.10 3.50 -1.82
N ILE A 127 9.69 3.54 -3.03
CA ILE A 127 9.80 4.77 -3.81
C ILE A 127 8.48 4.97 -4.55
N MET A 128 7.68 5.91 -4.07
CA MET A 128 6.40 6.24 -4.67
C MET A 128 6.50 7.48 -5.54
N PHE A 129 5.75 7.51 -6.64
CA PHE A 129 5.63 8.68 -7.52
C PHE A 129 4.73 9.75 -6.91
N GLU A 130 4.87 10.99 -7.34
CA GLU A 130 4.05 12.12 -6.84
C GLU A 130 2.54 11.89 -7.00
N SER A 131 2.12 11.18 -8.05
CA SER A 131 0.72 10.84 -8.30
C SER A 131 0.14 9.78 -7.37
N MET A 132 0.99 9.09 -6.59
CA MET A 132 0.54 7.99 -5.72
C MET A 132 0.22 8.51 -4.33
N ASN A 133 -0.95 8.14 -3.80
CA ASN A 133 -1.41 8.50 -2.47
C ASN A 133 -1.57 7.28 -1.58
N LEU A 134 -1.08 7.36 -0.36
CA LEU A 134 -1.35 6.36 0.68
C LEU A 134 -2.64 6.74 1.41
N TRP A 135 -3.48 5.74 1.67
CA TRP A 135 -4.61 5.88 2.56
C TRP A 135 -4.16 5.61 4.00
N TYR A 136 -4.70 6.38 4.91
CA TYR A 136 -4.48 6.20 6.33
C TYR A 136 -5.74 5.64 6.97
N TYR A 137 -5.55 4.69 7.89
CA TYR A 137 -6.63 4.11 8.68
C TYR A 137 -6.23 4.04 10.15
N HIS A 138 -7.22 4.08 11.01
CA HIS A 138 -7.03 3.93 12.44
C HIS A 138 -7.18 2.46 12.83
N SER A 139 -6.41 2.01 13.82
CA SER A 139 -6.59 0.72 14.46
C SER A 139 -6.64 0.88 15.97
N HIS A 140 -7.76 0.54 16.56
CA HIS A 140 -7.95 0.53 18.01
C HIS A 140 -7.06 -0.50 18.71
N PHE A 141 -6.74 -1.59 18.03
CA PHE A 141 -5.93 -2.68 18.56
C PHE A 141 -4.42 -2.50 18.39
N TYR A 142 -3.95 -1.32 18.03
CA TYR A 142 -2.52 -1.02 17.86
C TYR A 142 -1.80 -1.98 16.89
N THR A 143 -2.48 -2.39 15.85
CA THR A 143 -1.90 -3.28 14.83
C THR A 143 -2.42 -2.94 13.44
N ALA A 144 -1.54 -2.94 12.45
CA ALA A 144 -1.89 -2.74 11.06
C ALA A 144 -2.87 -3.79 10.49
N SER A 145 -3.05 -4.93 11.19
CA SER A 145 -3.93 -6.02 10.72
C SER A 145 -5.42 -5.77 10.98
N PHE A 146 -5.77 -4.79 11.82
CA PHE A 146 -7.16 -4.54 12.23
C PHE A 146 -7.56 -3.09 11.96
N ALA A 147 -7.84 -2.78 10.69
CA ALA A 147 -8.35 -1.47 10.32
C ALA A 147 -9.78 -1.25 10.85
N ASP A 148 -10.02 -0.12 11.49
CA ASP A 148 -11.34 0.27 11.95
C ASP A 148 -12.18 0.75 10.76
N LEU A 149 -13.43 0.30 10.68
CA LEU A 149 -14.38 0.83 9.73
C LEU A 149 -14.86 2.22 10.17
N ASN A 150 -14.84 3.17 9.27
CA ASN A 150 -15.29 4.52 9.54
C ASN A 150 -16.82 4.61 9.40
N TYR A 151 -17.52 4.51 10.52
CA TYR A 151 -18.99 4.67 10.57
C TYR A 151 -19.44 6.12 10.60
N GLY A 152 -18.52 7.09 10.66
CA GLY A 152 -18.82 8.51 10.75
C GLY A 152 -19.41 8.92 12.12
N LYS A 153 -20.10 10.06 12.14
CA LYS A 153 -20.80 10.50 13.35
C LYS A 153 -22.03 9.64 13.59
N LEU A 154 -22.36 9.39 14.85
CA LEU A 154 -23.53 8.61 15.23
C LEU A 154 -24.84 9.20 14.70
N SER A 155 -24.95 10.53 14.63
CA SER A 155 -26.10 11.24 14.05
C SER A 155 -26.37 10.84 12.59
N ASP A 156 -25.33 10.47 11.86
CA ASP A 156 -25.37 10.19 10.42
C ASP A 156 -25.21 8.69 10.12
N LEU A 157 -25.26 7.84 11.16
CA LEU A 157 -24.94 6.41 11.07
C LEU A 157 -25.67 5.71 9.93
N LYS A 158 -26.99 5.91 9.80
CA LYS A 158 -27.80 5.26 8.74
C LYS A 158 -27.42 5.70 7.32
N SER A 159 -26.80 6.85 7.17
CA SER A 159 -26.29 7.34 5.88
C SER A 159 -24.86 6.89 5.58
N SER A 160 -24.11 6.45 6.60
CA SER A 160 -22.73 5.99 6.50
C SER A 160 -22.57 4.86 5.47
N PRO A 161 -21.63 4.96 4.51
CA PRO A 161 -21.34 3.88 3.58
C PRO A 161 -20.93 2.59 4.27
N ALA A 162 -20.10 2.68 5.34
CA ALA A 162 -19.67 1.51 6.11
C ALA A 162 -20.84 0.81 6.79
N PHE A 163 -21.74 1.56 7.43
CA PHE A 163 -22.94 0.99 8.08
C PHE A 163 -23.86 0.33 7.06
N LYS A 164 -24.12 1.00 5.93
CA LYS A 164 -24.95 0.43 4.85
C LYS A 164 -24.36 -0.87 4.31
N ALA A 165 -23.04 -0.93 4.11
CA ALA A 165 -22.36 -2.13 3.63
C ALA A 165 -22.49 -3.30 4.62
N VAL A 166 -22.27 -3.06 5.91
CA VAL A 166 -22.39 -4.09 6.95
C VAL A 166 -23.85 -4.57 7.10
N VAL A 167 -24.83 -3.67 7.07
CA VAL A 167 -26.27 -4.03 7.08
C VAL A 167 -26.63 -4.85 5.83
N ALA A 168 -26.18 -4.45 4.64
CA ALA A 168 -26.45 -5.17 3.42
C ALA A 168 -25.84 -6.58 3.43
N ALA A 169 -24.60 -6.73 3.94
CA ALA A 169 -23.97 -8.03 4.11
C ALA A 169 -24.75 -8.94 5.08
N ALA A 170 -25.22 -8.38 6.22
CA ALA A 170 -26.01 -9.12 7.19
C ALA A 170 -27.36 -9.56 6.59
N LYS A 171 -28.06 -8.71 5.85
CA LYS A 171 -29.29 -9.04 5.14
C LYS A 171 -29.08 -10.19 4.14
N GLY A 172 -27.99 -10.16 3.41
CA GLY A 172 -27.64 -11.28 2.48
C GLY A 172 -27.40 -12.60 3.19
N TRP A 173 -27.01 -12.62 4.47
CA TRP A 173 -26.92 -13.84 5.26
C TRP A 173 -28.28 -14.29 5.81
N ILE A 174 -29.16 -13.35 6.19
CA ILE A 174 -30.54 -13.64 6.56
C ILE A 174 -31.25 -14.34 5.38
N ASP A 175 -31.09 -13.85 4.17
CA ASP A 175 -31.66 -14.47 2.95
C ASP A 175 -31.16 -15.91 2.71
N ARG A 176 -30.01 -16.27 3.29
CA ARG A 176 -29.46 -17.63 3.28
C ARG A 176 -29.85 -18.49 4.47
N GLY A 177 -30.73 -17.97 5.34
CA GLY A 177 -31.30 -18.70 6.48
C GLY A 177 -30.51 -18.57 7.78
N VAL A 178 -29.74 -17.50 7.97
CA VAL A 178 -29.09 -17.20 9.25
C VAL A 178 -30.08 -16.48 10.16
N ASP A 179 -30.29 -17.03 11.37
CA ASP A 179 -31.26 -16.50 12.35
C ASP A 179 -30.68 -15.45 13.31
N GLY A 180 -29.36 -15.30 13.34
CA GLY A 180 -28.72 -14.35 14.23
C GLY A 180 -27.23 -14.14 13.97
N PHE A 181 -26.68 -13.11 14.59
CA PHE A 181 -25.27 -12.71 14.46
C PHE A 181 -24.63 -12.56 15.83
N ARG A 182 -23.42 -13.09 15.98
CA ARG A 182 -22.51 -12.69 17.04
C ARG A 182 -21.61 -11.59 16.51
N LEU A 183 -21.61 -10.43 17.14
CA LEU A 183 -20.69 -9.32 16.86
C LEU A 183 -19.55 -9.37 17.87
N ASP A 184 -18.32 -9.42 17.40
CA ASP A 184 -17.13 -9.34 18.23
C ASP A 184 -16.69 -7.90 18.45
N ALA A 185 -15.92 -7.66 19.51
CA ALA A 185 -15.28 -6.38 19.83
C ALA A 185 -16.20 -5.14 19.80
N VAL A 186 -17.49 -5.29 20.04
CA VAL A 186 -18.51 -4.24 19.86
C VAL A 186 -18.27 -2.98 20.67
N LYS A 187 -17.51 -3.06 21.78
CA LYS A 187 -17.11 -1.90 22.59
C LYS A 187 -16.08 -1.00 21.90
N HIS A 188 -15.55 -1.41 20.74
CA HIS A 188 -14.50 -0.73 19.99
C HIS A 188 -15.01 -0.16 18.66
N ILE A 189 -16.29 -0.29 18.33
CA ILE A 189 -16.90 0.27 17.11
C ILE A 189 -16.74 1.80 17.08
N TYR A 190 -17.06 2.43 18.20
CA TYR A 190 -16.69 3.82 18.49
C TYR A 190 -15.68 3.83 19.63
N HIS A 191 -14.69 4.74 19.56
CA HIS A 191 -13.54 4.78 20.49
C HIS A 191 -13.90 5.37 21.88
N ASN A 192 -15.15 5.32 22.26
CA ASN A 192 -15.68 5.74 23.55
C ASN A 192 -16.36 4.56 24.23
N ALA A 193 -15.56 3.67 24.82
CA ALA A 193 -16.05 2.43 25.43
C ALA A 193 -17.07 2.64 26.57
N GLY A 194 -17.03 3.79 27.25
CA GLY A 194 -17.97 4.16 28.30
C GLY A 194 -19.14 5.00 27.84
N GLY A 195 -19.18 5.39 26.57
CA GLY A 195 -20.23 6.24 26.00
C GLY A 195 -21.44 5.46 25.49
N SER A 196 -22.45 6.21 25.04
CA SER A 196 -23.70 5.66 24.50
C SER A 196 -23.59 5.27 23.00
N GLU A 197 -22.48 5.59 22.34
CA GLU A 197 -22.33 5.39 20.90
C GLU A 197 -22.39 3.89 20.52
N ASN A 198 -21.64 3.04 21.21
CA ASN A 198 -21.62 1.61 20.91
C ASN A 198 -22.99 0.93 21.15
N PRO A 199 -23.68 1.15 22.30
CA PRO A 199 -25.05 0.69 22.51
C PRO A 199 -26.03 1.20 21.44
N THR A 200 -25.92 2.47 21.05
CA THR A 200 -26.81 3.07 20.03
C THR A 200 -26.53 2.46 18.64
N PHE A 201 -25.28 2.23 18.28
CA PHE A 201 -24.92 1.51 17.06
C PHE A 201 -25.58 0.13 17.04
N LEU A 202 -25.40 -0.65 18.11
CA LEU A 202 -25.95 -2.01 18.20
C LEU A 202 -27.47 -2.02 18.09
N ARG A 203 -28.14 -1.09 18.75
CA ARG A 203 -29.63 -0.94 18.67
C ARG A 203 -30.03 -0.61 17.24
N THR A 204 -29.36 0.36 16.59
CA THR A 204 -29.66 0.75 15.21
C THR A 204 -29.45 -0.41 14.25
N PHE A 205 -28.36 -1.15 14.41
CA PHE A 205 -28.06 -2.33 13.59
C PHE A 205 -29.12 -3.43 13.79
N TYR A 206 -29.48 -3.73 15.03
CA TYR A 206 -30.54 -4.68 15.35
C TYR A 206 -31.88 -4.27 14.73
N ASP A 207 -32.28 -3.02 14.87
CA ASP A 207 -33.57 -2.53 14.36
C ASP A 207 -33.64 -2.63 12.81
N GLU A 208 -32.53 -2.33 12.11
CA GLU A 208 -32.45 -2.51 10.64
C GLU A 208 -32.59 -3.97 10.20
N LEU A 209 -31.99 -4.92 10.94
CA LEU A 209 -32.08 -6.32 10.61
C LEU A 209 -33.41 -6.94 11.04
N ASN A 210 -33.94 -6.57 12.22
CA ASN A 210 -35.21 -7.06 12.71
C ASN A 210 -36.40 -6.61 11.83
N ALA A 211 -36.30 -5.40 11.27
CA ALA A 211 -37.29 -4.92 10.30
C ALA A 211 -37.25 -5.69 8.96
N TYR A 212 -36.09 -6.24 8.62
CA TYR A 212 -35.87 -7.04 7.41
C TYR A 212 -36.24 -8.51 7.60
N TYR A 213 -35.95 -9.05 8.78
CA TYR A 213 -36.25 -10.45 9.15
C TYR A 213 -37.75 -10.62 9.44
N LYS A 214 -38.49 -11.11 8.46
CA LYS A 214 -39.93 -11.36 8.60
C LYS A 214 -40.30 -12.75 8.10
#